data_d09e1fa95496b1df07e46e326f2cab38
#
_entry.id   d09e1fa95496b1df07e46e326f2cab38
#
_cell.length_a   1.000
_cell.length_b   1.000
_cell.length_c   1.000
_cell.angle_alpha   90.00
_cell.angle_beta   90.00
_cell.angle_gamma   90.00
#
_symmetry.space_group_name_H-M   'P 1'
#
loop_
_entity.id
_entity.type
_entity.pdbx_description
1 polymer ?
#
loop_
_entity_poly.entity_id
_entity_poly.type
_entity_poly.pdbx_seq_one_letter_code
_entity_poly.pdbx_strand_id
1 'polypeptide(L)'
;MYKRILVPTDGSALSKKAIRSAVELAATLEAEVVALNVVPRYPTSYFEGGISVSPNEVARVEKQWADQGQALADEVSRAAEKAGVSAKAVTVRSDLVAEAILSAARKHKCDLVVMASHGRKGLKRLLLGSETQHVL
;
A
#
# COMPACT_ATOMS: atom_id res chain seq x y z
N MET A 1 -15.27 16.67 0.92
CA MET A 1 -14.03 16.61 1.70
C MET A 1 -13.57 15.17 1.89
N TYR A 2 -12.28 14.93 1.88
CA TYR A 2 -11.75 13.58 1.98
C TYR A 2 -11.87 13.08 3.40
N LYS A 3 -12.36 11.86 3.54
CA LYS A 3 -12.56 11.24 4.86
C LYS A 3 -11.63 10.11 5.14
N ARG A 4 -11.10 9.45 4.11
CA ARG A 4 -10.23 8.30 4.28
C ARG A 4 -9.20 8.26 3.18
N ILE A 5 -7.95 8.20 3.57
CA ILE A 5 -6.82 8.28 2.66
C ILE A 5 -6.10 6.97 2.63
N LEU A 6 -5.92 6.39 1.44
CA LEU A 6 -5.12 5.20 1.25
C LEU A 6 -3.67 5.61 1.01
N VAL A 7 -2.75 5.00 1.74
CA VAL A 7 -1.33 5.31 1.64
C VAL A 7 -0.56 4.02 1.35
N PRO A 8 -0.33 3.71 0.07
CA PRO A 8 0.53 2.58 -0.27
C PRO A 8 1.98 2.87 0.07
N THR A 9 2.69 1.87 0.54
CA THR A 9 4.09 2.01 0.87
C THR A 9 4.88 0.78 0.43
N ASP A 10 6.07 1.00 -0.07
CA ASP A 10 7.01 -0.07 -0.40
C ASP A 10 8.31 0.04 0.41
N GLY A 11 8.34 0.96 1.37
CA GLY A 11 9.51 1.16 2.22
C GLY A 11 10.60 2.02 1.62
N SER A 12 10.44 2.50 0.40
CA SER A 12 11.46 3.33 -0.24
C SER A 12 11.52 4.73 0.37
N ALA A 13 12.59 5.45 0.07
CA ALA A 13 12.74 6.83 0.54
C ALA A 13 11.65 7.73 -0.01
N LEU A 14 11.25 7.54 -1.27
CA LEU A 14 10.15 8.29 -1.86
C LEU A 14 8.84 8.00 -1.15
N SER A 15 8.64 6.73 -0.82
CA SER A 15 7.46 6.31 -0.09
C SER A 15 7.39 7.00 1.28
N LYS A 16 8.52 7.15 1.94
CA LYS A 16 8.55 7.82 3.26
C LYS A 16 8.16 9.27 3.18
N LYS A 17 8.53 9.95 2.11
CA LYS A 17 8.09 11.34 1.89
C LYS A 17 6.58 11.40 1.65
N ALA A 18 6.06 10.45 0.88
CA ALA A 18 4.63 10.39 0.63
C ALA A 18 3.86 10.15 1.92
N ILE A 19 4.40 9.30 2.79
CA ILE A 19 3.78 9.02 4.08
C ILE A 19 3.65 10.29 4.91
N ARG A 20 4.71 11.08 4.98
CA ARG A 20 4.66 12.33 5.75
C ARG A 20 3.62 13.30 5.20
N SER A 21 3.60 13.45 3.87
CA SER A 21 2.61 14.31 3.24
C SER A 21 1.19 13.83 3.49
N ALA A 22 0.98 12.52 3.42
CA ALA A 22 -0.34 11.94 3.64
C ALA A 22 -0.81 12.13 5.07
N VAL A 23 0.09 11.93 6.02
CA VAL A 23 -0.24 12.09 7.45
C VAL A 23 -0.58 13.54 7.76
N GLU A 24 0.21 14.48 7.24
CA GLU A 24 -0.08 15.90 7.42
C GLU A 24 -1.43 16.29 6.81
N LEU A 25 -1.69 15.77 5.63
CA LEU A 25 -2.96 16.03 4.96
C LEU A 25 -4.13 15.45 5.74
N ALA A 26 -3.98 14.21 6.21
CA ALA A 26 -5.01 13.57 7.00
C ALA A 26 -5.29 14.33 8.29
N ALA A 27 -4.25 14.81 8.94
CA ALA A 27 -4.43 15.59 10.16
C ALA A 27 -5.20 16.89 9.88
N THR A 28 -4.85 17.55 8.78
CA THR A 28 -5.51 18.79 8.41
C THR A 28 -6.98 18.58 8.06
N LEU A 29 -7.29 17.49 7.38
CA LEU A 29 -8.64 17.17 6.93
C LEU A 29 -9.45 16.39 7.95
N GLU A 30 -8.83 15.99 9.04
CA GLU A 30 -9.45 15.10 10.03
C GLU A 30 -9.89 13.79 9.38
N ALA A 31 -9.07 13.29 8.48
CA ALA A 31 -9.33 12.04 7.76
C ALA A 31 -8.61 10.87 8.43
N GLU A 32 -9.08 9.67 8.12
CA GLU A 32 -8.41 8.44 8.55
C GLU A 32 -7.39 8.00 7.50
N VAL A 33 -6.42 7.20 7.93
CA VAL A 33 -5.41 6.66 7.03
C VAL A 33 -5.54 5.14 6.97
N VAL A 34 -5.50 4.60 5.78
CA VAL A 34 -5.38 3.16 5.57
C VAL A 34 -4.03 2.93 4.91
N ALA A 35 -3.11 2.35 5.66
CA ALA A 35 -1.78 2.03 5.14
C ALA A 35 -1.85 0.70 4.41
N LEU A 36 -1.24 0.62 3.24
CA LEU A 36 -1.31 -0.57 2.41
C LEU A 36 0.09 -0.97 1.93
N ASN A 37 0.39 -2.25 2.05
CA ASN A 37 1.52 -2.83 1.34
C ASN A 37 1.00 -3.93 0.42
N VAL A 38 1.44 -3.91 -0.84
CA VAL A 38 1.11 -4.96 -1.79
C VAL A 38 2.26 -5.95 -1.80
N VAL A 39 1.98 -7.16 -1.34
CA VAL A 39 2.98 -8.21 -1.21
C VAL A 39 2.99 -9.03 -2.51
N PRO A 40 4.15 -9.25 -3.12
CA PRO A 40 4.19 -10.01 -4.35
C PRO A 40 3.86 -11.48 -4.11
N ARG A 41 3.40 -12.15 -5.15
CA ARG A 41 3.19 -13.58 -5.11
C ARG A 41 4.49 -14.28 -5.46
N TYR A 42 4.65 -15.49 -4.95
CA TYR A 42 5.80 -16.29 -5.31
C TYR A 42 5.71 -16.66 -6.79
N PRO A 43 6.79 -16.48 -7.57
CA PRO A 43 6.75 -16.79 -9.00
C PRO A 43 6.38 -18.25 -9.25
N THR A 44 5.59 -18.50 -10.29
CA THR A 44 5.11 -19.83 -10.61
C THR A 44 5.83 -20.46 -11.81
N SER A 45 6.72 -19.74 -12.46
CA SER A 45 7.43 -20.24 -13.63
C SER A 45 8.72 -20.97 -13.29
N TYR A 46 8.95 -21.20 -12.04
CA TYR A 46 10.20 -21.74 -11.52
C TYR A 46 10.46 -23.19 -11.93
N PHE A 47 9.45 -23.92 -12.33
CA PHE A 47 9.62 -25.34 -12.64
C PHE A 47 10.17 -25.60 -14.04
N GLU A 48 10.33 -24.59 -14.84
CA GLU A 48 10.78 -24.77 -16.22
C GLU A 48 12.17 -25.38 -16.32
N GLY A 49 12.99 -25.20 -15.34
CA GLY A 49 14.31 -25.79 -15.32
C GLY A 49 14.36 -27.17 -14.71
N GLY A 50 13.21 -27.76 -14.45
CA GLY A 50 13.16 -29.05 -13.82
C GLY A 50 13.40 -29.04 -12.32
N ILE A 51 13.49 -27.85 -11.75
CA ILE A 51 13.65 -27.67 -10.33
C ILE A 51 12.31 -27.37 -9.74
N SER A 52 11.85 -28.21 -8.83
CA SER A 52 10.60 -27.93 -8.14
C SER A 52 10.92 -27.43 -6.75
N VAL A 53 10.22 -26.36 -6.36
CA VAL A 53 10.33 -25.80 -5.02
C VAL A 53 9.20 -26.41 -4.20
N SER A 54 9.52 -26.91 -3.01
CA SER A 54 8.50 -27.55 -2.18
C SER A 54 7.44 -26.54 -1.75
N PRO A 55 6.20 -27.00 -1.56
CA PRO A 55 5.15 -26.10 -1.05
C PRO A 55 5.50 -25.46 0.28
N ASN A 56 6.26 -26.15 1.12
CA ASN A 56 6.69 -25.60 2.41
C ASN A 56 7.66 -24.44 2.23
N GLU A 57 8.55 -24.54 1.25
CA GLU A 57 9.47 -23.45 0.93
C GLU A 57 8.73 -22.24 0.43
N VAL A 58 7.76 -22.44 -0.47
CA VAL A 58 6.96 -21.36 -1.03
C VAL A 58 6.20 -20.66 0.10
N ALA A 59 5.55 -21.43 0.95
CA ALA A 59 4.77 -20.88 2.06
C ALA A 59 5.65 -20.08 3.02
N ARG A 60 6.85 -20.57 3.28
CA ARG A 60 7.78 -19.88 4.18
C ARG A 60 8.21 -18.53 3.60
N VAL A 61 8.55 -18.50 2.32
CA VAL A 61 8.97 -17.26 1.67
C VAL A 61 7.82 -16.27 1.58
N GLU A 62 6.63 -16.74 1.23
CA GLU A 62 5.47 -15.86 1.14
C GLU A 62 5.11 -15.27 2.49
N LYS A 63 5.22 -16.07 3.55
CA LYS A 63 4.97 -15.58 4.90
C LYS A 63 6.00 -14.51 5.27
N GLN A 64 7.25 -14.72 4.94
CA GLN A 64 8.31 -13.75 5.21
C GLN A 64 8.02 -12.43 4.51
N TRP A 65 7.62 -12.47 3.24
CA TRP A 65 7.27 -11.27 2.50
C TRP A 65 6.04 -10.57 3.09
N ALA A 66 5.06 -11.36 3.50
CA ALA A 66 3.86 -10.80 4.13
C ALA A 66 4.18 -10.11 5.45
N ASP A 67 5.05 -10.73 6.25
CA ASP A 67 5.45 -10.14 7.53
C ASP A 67 6.22 -8.84 7.31
N GLN A 68 7.09 -8.80 6.31
CA GLN A 68 7.82 -7.58 5.96
C GLN A 68 6.87 -6.50 5.49
N GLY A 69 5.90 -6.88 4.66
CA GLY A 69 4.90 -5.94 4.16
C GLY A 69 4.03 -5.38 5.28
N GLN A 70 3.64 -6.24 6.21
CA GLN A 70 2.85 -5.79 7.34
C GLN A 70 3.64 -4.80 8.20
N ALA A 71 4.93 -5.07 8.41
CA ALA A 71 5.77 -4.16 9.17
C ALA A 71 5.86 -2.78 8.50
N LEU A 72 5.95 -2.74 7.18
CA LEU A 72 5.97 -1.48 6.45
C LEU A 72 4.66 -0.73 6.60
N ALA A 73 3.54 -1.43 6.49
CA ALA A 73 2.23 -0.80 6.66
C ALA A 73 2.05 -0.32 8.11
N ASP A 74 2.52 -1.10 9.07
CA ASP A 74 2.44 -0.73 10.48
C ASP A 74 3.24 0.54 10.77
N GLU A 75 4.35 0.74 10.08
CA GLU A 75 5.16 1.94 10.22
C GLU A 75 4.36 3.19 9.88
N VAL A 76 3.59 3.11 8.78
CA VAL A 76 2.72 4.22 8.37
C VAL A 76 1.63 4.46 9.41
N SER A 77 1.01 3.39 9.87
CA SER A 77 -0.04 3.47 10.88
C SER A 77 0.45 4.14 12.14
N ARG A 78 1.65 3.78 12.60
CA ARG A 78 2.24 4.38 13.79
C ARG A 78 2.55 5.85 13.58
N ALA A 79 3.05 6.22 12.40
CA ALA A 79 3.31 7.62 12.11
C ALA A 79 2.03 8.45 12.13
N ALA A 80 0.96 7.90 11.59
CA ALA A 80 -0.34 8.58 11.61
C ALA A 80 -0.86 8.74 13.03
N GLU A 81 -0.77 7.70 13.83
CA GLU A 81 -1.26 7.74 15.21
C GLU A 81 -0.48 8.74 16.05
N LYS A 82 0.82 8.87 15.81
CA LYS A 82 1.62 9.88 16.48
C LYS A 82 1.14 11.29 16.19
N ALA A 83 0.57 11.49 15.02
CA ALA A 83 0.03 12.78 14.61
C ALA A 83 -1.44 12.96 15.01
N GLY A 84 -1.99 12.03 15.76
CA GLY A 84 -3.38 12.08 16.18
C GLY A 84 -4.37 11.63 15.12
N VAL A 85 -3.90 10.90 14.10
CA VAL A 85 -4.72 10.44 13.00
C VAL A 85 -5.07 8.97 13.20
N SER A 86 -6.34 8.64 13.08
CA SER A 86 -6.79 7.26 13.16
C SER A 86 -6.29 6.49 11.93
N ALA A 87 -5.72 5.32 12.15
CA ALA A 87 -5.10 4.59 11.05
C ALA A 87 -5.22 3.09 11.24
N LYS A 88 -5.20 2.38 10.13
CA LYS A 88 -5.03 0.92 10.16
C LYS A 88 -4.07 0.51 9.06
N ALA A 89 -3.49 -0.66 9.24
CA ALA A 89 -2.47 -1.18 8.33
C ALA A 89 -2.95 -2.50 7.74
N VAL A 90 -2.90 -2.60 6.42
CA VAL A 90 -3.36 -3.79 5.71
C VAL A 90 -2.33 -4.22 4.67
N THR A 91 -2.33 -5.50 4.36
CA THR A 91 -1.53 -6.03 3.25
C THR A 91 -2.46 -6.78 2.31
N VAL A 92 -2.10 -6.79 1.04
CA VAL A 92 -2.75 -7.65 0.05
C VAL A 92 -1.68 -8.33 -0.77
N ARG A 93 -1.95 -9.53 -1.22
CA ARG A 93 -1.01 -10.27 -2.05
C ARG A 93 -1.47 -10.17 -3.49
N SER A 94 -0.62 -9.62 -4.34
CA SER A 94 -0.95 -9.45 -5.76
C SER A 94 0.31 -9.14 -6.55
N ASP A 95 0.32 -9.55 -7.81
CA ASP A 95 1.37 -9.16 -8.74
C ASP A 95 0.98 -7.92 -9.53
N LEU A 96 -0.26 -7.48 -9.38
CA LEU A 96 -0.79 -6.33 -10.11
C LEU A 96 -0.98 -5.18 -9.13
N VAL A 97 0.09 -4.41 -8.94
CA VAL A 97 0.14 -3.40 -7.88
C VAL A 97 -0.95 -2.34 -8.05
N ALA A 98 -1.08 -1.79 -9.25
CA ALA A 98 -2.06 -0.73 -9.48
C ALA A 98 -3.49 -1.22 -9.21
N GLU A 99 -3.81 -2.42 -9.68
CA GLU A 99 -5.14 -2.99 -9.46
C GLU A 99 -5.39 -3.29 -7.99
N ALA A 100 -4.36 -3.75 -7.29
CA ALA A 100 -4.47 -4.03 -5.86
C ALA A 100 -4.75 -2.76 -5.07
N ILE A 101 -4.08 -1.67 -5.45
CA ILE A 101 -4.30 -0.37 -4.81
C ILE A 101 -5.73 0.10 -5.03
N LEU A 102 -6.22 0.00 -6.27
CA LEU A 102 -7.59 0.41 -6.59
C LEU A 102 -8.62 -0.44 -5.84
N SER A 103 -8.40 -1.75 -5.81
CA SER A 103 -9.30 -2.64 -5.08
C SER A 103 -9.33 -2.32 -3.59
N ALA A 104 -8.17 -2.07 -3.01
CA ALA A 104 -8.09 -1.73 -1.59
C ALA A 104 -8.79 -0.41 -1.31
N ALA A 105 -8.63 0.58 -2.19
CA ALA A 105 -9.30 1.85 -2.03
C ALA A 105 -10.82 1.69 -2.01
N ARG A 106 -11.34 0.85 -2.90
CA ARG A 106 -12.77 0.58 -2.93
C ARG A 106 -13.23 -0.20 -1.71
N LYS A 107 -12.49 -1.24 -1.37
CA LYS A 107 -12.84 -2.11 -0.24
C LYS A 107 -12.90 -1.34 1.07
N HIS A 108 -11.96 -0.45 1.28
CA HIS A 108 -11.86 0.33 2.50
C HIS A 108 -12.53 1.68 2.40
N LYS A 109 -13.19 1.94 1.30
CA LYS A 109 -13.95 3.18 1.05
C LYS A 109 -13.07 4.42 1.19
N CYS A 110 -11.87 4.34 0.63
CA CYS A 110 -10.96 5.47 0.60
C CYS A 110 -11.34 6.39 -0.54
N ASP A 111 -11.27 7.68 -0.31
CA ASP A 111 -11.62 8.68 -1.31
C ASP A 111 -10.43 9.46 -1.84
N LEU A 112 -9.24 9.12 -1.36
CA LEU A 112 -8.01 9.71 -1.85
C LEU A 112 -6.88 8.70 -1.70
N VAL A 113 -5.99 8.64 -2.67
CA VAL A 113 -4.77 7.85 -2.60
C VAL A 113 -3.59 8.80 -2.68
N VAL A 114 -2.68 8.70 -1.71
CA VAL A 114 -1.44 9.46 -1.72
C VAL A 114 -0.30 8.46 -1.78
N MET A 115 0.51 8.52 -2.82
CA MET A 115 1.58 7.56 -3.02
C MET A 115 2.76 8.18 -3.74
N ALA A 116 3.92 7.58 -3.56
CA ALA A 116 5.09 7.95 -4.31
C ALA A 116 4.99 7.38 -5.72
N SER A 117 5.46 8.17 -6.68
CA SER A 117 5.53 7.75 -8.06
C SER A 117 6.98 7.45 -8.39
N HIS A 118 7.19 6.45 -9.23
CA HIS A 118 8.53 6.17 -9.76
C HIS A 118 8.92 7.15 -10.86
N GLY A 119 8.01 8.06 -11.21
CA GLY A 119 8.30 9.06 -12.21
C GLY A 119 9.20 10.16 -11.67
N ARG A 120 9.57 11.07 -12.54
CA ARG A 120 10.51 12.14 -12.19
C ARG A 120 9.95 13.12 -11.19
N LYS A 121 8.66 13.22 -11.13
CA LYS A 121 8.00 14.21 -10.26
C LYS A 121 7.78 13.71 -8.85
N GLY A 122 8.05 12.46 -8.61
CA GLY A 122 7.97 11.88 -7.29
C GLY A 122 6.55 11.71 -6.81
N LEU A 123 6.06 12.64 -6.04
CA LEU A 123 4.79 12.50 -5.34
C LEU A 123 3.58 12.76 -6.24
N LYS A 124 2.60 11.88 -6.19
CA LYS A 124 1.32 12.08 -6.90
C LYS A 124 0.16 11.88 -5.95
N ARG A 125 -0.89 12.61 -6.20
CA ARG A 125 -2.16 12.42 -5.51
C ARG A 125 -3.16 11.89 -6.52
N LEU A 126 -3.87 10.86 -6.12
CA LEU A 126 -4.88 10.25 -6.97
C LEU A 126 -6.22 10.38 -6.25
N LEU A 127 -7.16 11.01 -6.91
CA LEU A 127 -8.51 11.17 -6.36
C LEU A 127 -9.35 9.98 -6.78
N LEU A 128 -9.98 9.34 -5.82
CA LEU A 128 -10.88 8.23 -6.08
C LEU A 128 -12.20 8.53 -5.42
N GLY A 129 -13.20 8.73 -6.22
CA GLY A 129 -14.56 8.85 -5.71
C GLY A 129 -15.40 7.76 -6.35
N SER A 130 -16.67 7.70 -5.97
CA SER A 130 -17.56 6.72 -6.56
C SER A 130 -17.69 6.91 -8.06
N GLU A 131 -17.43 8.11 -8.54
CA GLU A 131 -17.52 8.44 -9.96
C GLU A 131 -16.19 8.46 -10.66
N THR A 132 -15.12 8.32 -9.93
CA THR A 132 -13.79 8.38 -10.50
C THR A 132 -13.38 6.98 -10.94
N GLN A 133 -13.22 6.82 -12.22
CA GLN A 133 -12.86 5.52 -12.78
C GLN A 133 -11.41 5.44 -13.18
N HIS A 134 -10.70 6.53 -13.13
CA HIS A 134 -9.34 6.61 -13.64
C HIS A 134 -8.35 6.88 -12.55
N VAL A 135 -7.22 6.18 -12.64
CA VAL A 135 -6.07 6.47 -11.81
C VAL A 135 -4.99 6.98 -12.74
N LEU A 136 -4.59 8.16 -12.49
CA LEU A 136 -3.63 8.81 -13.36
C LEU A 136 -2.20 8.57 -12.93
#